data_429c3873c16f125a6dfc24790c87b268
#
_entry.id   429c3873c16f125a6dfc24790c87b268
#
_cell.length_a   1.000
_cell.length_b   1.000
_cell.length_c   1.000
_cell.angle_alpha   90.00
_cell.angle_beta   90.00
_cell.angle_gamma   90.00
#
_symmetry.space_group_name_H-M   'P 1'
#
loop_
_entity.id
_entity.type
_entity.pdbx_description
1 polymer ?
#
loop_
_entity_poly.entity_id
_entity_poly.type
_entity_poly.pdbx_seq_one_letter_code
_entity_poly.pdbx_strand_id
1 'polypeptide(L)'
;MARLTQGTATSAGGLVIRYADGLPQLVAGRRRRDRDGVTWTLPKGTPHLGETTEETALREVEEETGLKVEIIGPAGSIAYSFVQRATKIHKTVHYFVMRATGGDLDRHDHEFDEVRWVDIAEARDLLTFESERALVARTAASLEAPEP
;
A
#
# COMPACT_ATOMS: atom_id res chain seq x y z
N MET A 1 -35.29 10.02 -10.65
CA MET A 1 -34.11 9.31 -10.17
C MET A 1 -33.39 10.17 -9.18
N ALA A 2 -33.07 9.57 -8.05
CA ALA A 2 -32.27 10.26 -7.04
C ALA A 2 -30.81 10.38 -7.52
N ARG A 3 -30.24 11.56 -7.36
CA ARG A 3 -28.82 11.76 -7.62
C ARG A 3 -28.03 11.17 -6.46
N LEU A 4 -26.87 10.58 -6.79
CA LEU A 4 -25.92 10.19 -5.77
C LEU A 4 -25.31 11.44 -5.14
N THR A 5 -25.16 11.44 -3.82
CA THR A 5 -24.33 12.42 -3.14
C THR A 5 -22.87 12.19 -3.52
N GLN A 6 -22.05 13.22 -3.44
CA GLN A 6 -20.62 13.13 -3.73
C GLN A 6 -19.84 13.28 -2.43
N GLY A 7 -18.79 12.51 -2.29
CA GLY A 7 -17.90 12.58 -1.14
C GLY A 7 -16.47 12.29 -1.54
N THR A 8 -15.53 12.61 -0.65
CA THR A 8 -14.12 12.33 -0.84
C THR A 8 -13.58 11.58 0.37
N ALA A 9 -12.55 10.76 0.14
CA ALA A 9 -11.85 10.07 1.20
C ALA A 9 -10.38 9.95 0.82
N THR A 10 -9.51 9.90 1.82
CA THR A 10 -8.08 9.68 1.61
C THR A 10 -7.60 8.53 2.48
N SER A 11 -6.57 7.87 1.99
CA SER A 11 -5.82 6.87 2.74
C SER A 11 -4.35 7.09 2.44
N ALA A 12 -3.50 6.46 3.21
CA ALA A 12 -2.06 6.52 2.98
C ALA A 12 -1.43 5.17 3.28
N GLY A 13 -0.36 4.86 2.57
CA GLY A 13 0.32 3.59 2.73
C GLY A 13 1.73 3.64 2.20
N GLY A 14 2.35 2.49 2.04
CA GLY A 14 3.74 2.46 1.66
C GLY A 14 4.16 1.25 0.86
N LEU A 15 5.20 1.49 0.06
CA LEU A 15 5.99 0.45 -0.58
C LEU A 15 7.27 0.31 0.25
N VAL A 16 7.31 -0.70 1.11
CA VAL A 16 8.48 -0.95 1.95
C VAL A 16 9.45 -1.77 1.12
N ILE A 17 10.60 -1.18 0.82
CA ILE A 17 11.59 -1.74 -0.10
C ILE A 17 12.83 -2.20 0.68
N ARG A 18 13.35 -3.37 0.32
CA ARG A 18 14.67 -3.83 0.75
C ARG A 18 15.37 -4.50 -0.42
N TYR A 19 16.65 -4.72 -0.29
CA TYR A 19 17.42 -5.48 -1.28
C TYR A 19 17.85 -6.80 -0.66
N ALA A 20 17.59 -7.90 -1.36
CA ALA A 20 18.02 -9.24 -0.98
C ALA A 20 18.76 -9.84 -2.18
N ASP A 21 20.02 -10.23 -1.98
CA ASP A 21 20.88 -10.75 -3.04
C ASP A 21 20.97 -9.79 -4.24
N GLY A 22 20.98 -8.48 -3.96
CA GLY A 22 21.07 -7.46 -4.99
C GLY A 22 19.77 -7.13 -5.70
N LEU A 23 18.66 -7.81 -5.36
CA LEU A 23 17.36 -7.60 -6.00
C LEU A 23 16.40 -6.87 -5.05
N PRO A 24 15.63 -5.90 -5.57
CA PRO A 24 14.67 -5.20 -4.73
C PRO A 24 13.45 -6.08 -4.44
N GLN A 25 13.02 -6.03 -3.20
CA GLN A 25 11.82 -6.69 -2.71
C GLN A 25 10.91 -5.67 -2.07
N LEU A 26 9.61 -5.96 -2.03
CA LEU A 26 8.67 -5.16 -1.29
C LEU A 26 7.75 -6.04 -0.44
N VAL A 27 7.09 -5.42 0.53
CA VAL A 27 6.16 -6.12 1.41
C VAL A 27 4.77 -6.10 0.78
N ALA A 28 4.17 -7.27 0.66
CA ALA A 28 2.78 -7.42 0.22
C ALA A 28 2.00 -8.21 1.26
N GLY A 29 0.72 -7.90 1.40
CA GLY A 29 -0.17 -8.56 2.32
C GLY A 29 -1.32 -9.26 1.62
N ARG A 30 -1.65 -10.45 2.12
CA ARG A 30 -2.77 -11.23 1.62
C ARG A 30 -3.97 -11.03 2.54
N ARG A 31 -5.12 -10.81 1.92
CA ARG A 31 -6.39 -10.73 2.66
C ARG A 31 -7.38 -11.70 2.05
N ARG A 32 -7.98 -12.52 2.92
CA ARG A 32 -9.04 -13.42 2.49
C ARG A 32 -10.32 -12.62 2.29
N ARG A 33 -11.00 -12.85 1.18
CA ARG A 33 -12.26 -12.23 0.85
C ARG A 33 -13.37 -13.28 0.90
N ASP A 34 -14.62 -12.84 0.91
CA ASP A 34 -15.76 -13.74 0.87
C ASP A 34 -15.71 -14.60 -0.41
N ARG A 35 -16.29 -15.81 -0.34
CA ARG A 35 -16.40 -16.73 -1.47
C ARG A 35 -15.04 -17.21 -2.02
N ASP A 36 -14.14 -17.58 -1.11
CA ASP A 36 -12.86 -18.22 -1.44
C ASP A 36 -11.89 -17.34 -2.23
N GLY A 37 -12.18 -16.04 -2.34
CA GLY A 37 -11.26 -15.11 -2.96
C GLY A 37 -10.15 -14.67 -2.03
N VAL A 38 -9.01 -14.34 -2.59
CA VAL A 38 -7.93 -13.67 -1.87
C VAL A 38 -7.49 -12.45 -2.65
N THR A 39 -7.04 -11.42 -1.95
CA THR A 39 -6.38 -10.28 -2.58
C THR A 39 -4.99 -10.13 -1.98
N TRP A 40 -4.05 -9.75 -2.84
CA TRP A 40 -2.71 -9.33 -2.45
C TRP A 40 -2.60 -7.85 -2.71
N THR A 41 -2.26 -7.09 -1.67
CA THR A 41 -2.26 -5.63 -1.76
C THR A 41 -1.07 -5.03 -1.02
N LEU A 42 -0.84 -3.75 -1.27
CA LEU A 42 0.11 -2.95 -0.51
C LEU A 42 -0.54 -2.52 0.81
N PRO A 43 0.23 -2.39 1.90
CA PRO A 43 -0.31 -1.91 3.17
C PRO A 43 -0.72 -0.44 3.08
N LYS A 44 -1.89 -0.12 3.61
CA LYS A 44 -2.45 1.23 3.64
C LYS A 44 -3.62 1.30 4.60
N GLY A 45 -4.01 2.49 4.96
CA GLY A 45 -5.21 2.67 5.77
C GLY A 45 -5.65 4.12 5.89
N THR A 46 -6.64 4.33 6.74
CA THR A 46 -7.37 5.58 6.87
C THR A 46 -6.76 6.46 7.97
N PRO A 47 -6.68 7.78 7.77
CA PRO A 47 -6.15 8.68 8.79
C PRO A 47 -6.97 8.67 10.06
N HIS A 48 -6.30 8.79 11.19
CA HIS A 48 -6.91 9.20 12.45
C HIS A 48 -7.02 10.72 12.47
N LEU A 49 -7.95 11.22 13.27
CA LEU A 49 -8.14 12.66 13.41
C LEU A 49 -6.82 13.34 13.80
N GLY A 50 -6.44 14.35 13.04
CA GLY A 50 -5.23 15.14 13.30
C GLY A 50 -3.94 14.55 12.72
N GLU A 51 -3.99 13.38 12.11
CA GLU A 51 -2.80 12.82 11.46
C GLU A 51 -2.52 13.49 10.12
N THR A 52 -1.24 13.71 9.83
CA THR A 52 -0.80 14.06 8.49
C THR A 52 -0.84 12.79 7.63
N THR A 53 -0.76 12.98 6.31
CA THR A 53 -0.70 11.86 5.36
C THR A 53 0.50 10.95 5.66
N GLU A 54 1.65 11.55 5.96
CA GLU A 54 2.88 10.80 6.29
C GLU A 54 2.72 10.02 7.58
N GLU A 55 2.12 10.63 8.61
CA GLU A 55 1.88 9.95 9.89
C GLU A 55 0.93 8.76 9.72
N THR A 56 -0.11 8.92 8.91
CA THR A 56 -1.03 7.83 8.61
C THR A 56 -0.31 6.68 7.90
N ALA A 57 0.50 7.02 6.90
CA ALA A 57 1.26 6.01 6.15
C ALA A 57 2.18 5.21 7.06
N LEU A 58 2.94 5.90 7.92
CA LEU A 58 3.85 5.25 8.85
C LEU A 58 3.09 4.33 9.82
N ARG A 59 2.02 4.84 10.43
CA ARG A 59 1.24 4.07 11.40
C ARG A 59 0.61 2.83 10.77
N GLU A 60 -0.07 3.00 9.64
CA GLU A 60 -0.77 1.90 8.98
C GLU A 60 0.20 0.83 8.48
N VAL A 61 1.32 1.24 7.90
CA VAL A 61 2.33 0.29 7.45
C VAL A 61 2.91 -0.48 8.64
N GLU A 62 3.22 0.20 9.73
CA GLU A 62 3.75 -0.47 10.92
C GLU A 62 2.75 -1.45 11.53
N GLU A 63 1.47 -1.07 11.59
CA GLU A 63 0.43 -1.96 12.11
C GLU A 63 0.24 -3.19 11.21
N GLU A 64 0.12 -2.98 9.92
CA GLU A 64 -0.23 -4.05 8.98
C GLU A 64 0.94 -4.97 8.65
N THR A 65 2.17 -4.49 8.79
CA THR A 65 3.36 -5.30 8.45
C THR A 65 4.16 -5.79 9.65
N GLY A 66 4.02 -5.13 10.80
CA GLY A 66 4.85 -5.41 11.98
C GLY A 66 6.24 -4.79 11.92
N LEU A 67 6.58 -4.12 10.82
CA LEU A 67 7.87 -3.48 10.65
C LEU A 67 7.84 -2.07 11.21
N LYS A 68 9.01 -1.59 11.68
CA LYS A 68 9.26 -0.17 11.88
C LYS A 68 9.82 0.37 10.58
N VAL A 69 9.32 1.53 10.14
CA VAL A 69 9.67 2.06 8.82
C VAL A 69 9.98 3.55 8.88
N GLU A 70 10.72 4.00 7.89
CA GLU A 70 10.92 5.43 7.64
C GLU A 70 10.59 5.74 6.19
N ILE A 71 10.11 6.95 5.93
CA ILE A 71 9.78 7.41 4.58
C ILE A 71 11.05 7.86 3.88
N ILE A 72 11.26 7.36 2.66
CA ILE A 72 12.37 7.77 1.80
C ILE A 72 11.90 8.90 0.86
N GLY A 73 10.67 8.79 0.34
CA GLY A 73 10.10 9.78 -0.55
C GLY A 73 8.72 9.36 -1.04
N PRO A 74 8.07 10.19 -1.86
CA PRO A 74 6.76 9.83 -2.40
C PRO A 74 6.90 8.76 -3.48
N ALA A 75 5.94 7.82 -3.51
CA ALA A 75 5.85 6.82 -4.57
C ALA A 75 4.82 7.23 -5.62
N GLY A 76 3.74 7.85 -5.20
CA GLY A 76 2.65 8.27 -6.07
C GLY A 76 1.31 8.04 -5.42
N SER A 77 0.24 8.34 -6.17
CA SER A 77 -1.12 8.20 -5.67
C SER A 77 -1.95 7.34 -6.61
N ILE A 78 -2.95 6.68 -6.02
CA ILE A 78 -3.95 5.91 -6.76
C ILE A 78 -5.30 6.52 -6.43
N ALA A 79 -6.11 6.81 -7.45
CA ALA A 79 -7.44 7.36 -7.26
C ALA A 79 -8.47 6.42 -7.87
N TYR A 80 -9.57 6.23 -7.16
CA TYR A 80 -10.70 5.45 -7.64
C TYR A 80 -11.99 5.93 -6.97
N SER A 81 -13.13 5.49 -7.50
CA SER A 81 -14.43 5.86 -6.95
C SER A 81 -15.24 4.59 -6.65
N PHE A 82 -16.10 4.70 -5.67
CA PHE A 82 -17.06 3.63 -5.35
C PHE A 82 -18.32 4.25 -4.76
N VAL A 83 -19.41 3.47 -4.75
CA VAL A 83 -20.68 3.92 -4.20
C VAL A 83 -20.93 3.21 -2.88
N GLN A 84 -21.25 3.98 -1.86
CA GLN A 84 -21.57 3.47 -0.53
C GLN A 84 -22.75 4.29 0.00
N ARG A 85 -23.85 3.61 0.32
CA ARG A 85 -25.06 4.24 0.90
C ARG A 85 -25.53 5.46 0.09
N ALA A 86 -25.70 5.28 -1.23
CA ALA A 86 -26.14 6.32 -2.16
C ALA A 86 -25.20 7.53 -2.23
N THR A 87 -23.94 7.37 -1.82
CA THR A 87 -22.90 8.39 -1.96
C THR A 87 -21.81 7.84 -2.87
N LYS A 88 -21.43 8.61 -3.87
CA LYS A 88 -20.27 8.29 -4.70
C LYS A 88 -19.04 8.88 -4.01
N ILE A 89 -18.13 8.01 -3.58
CA ILE A 89 -16.91 8.39 -2.88
C ILE A 89 -15.76 8.40 -3.87
N HIS A 90 -15.05 9.53 -3.93
CA HIS A 90 -13.81 9.67 -4.71
C HIS A 90 -12.67 9.51 -3.73
N LYS A 91 -11.94 8.41 -3.85
CA LYS A 91 -10.87 8.07 -2.91
C LYS A 91 -9.50 8.22 -3.55
N THR A 92 -8.59 8.84 -2.81
CA THR A 92 -7.17 8.91 -3.18
C THR A 92 -6.34 8.22 -2.11
N VAL A 93 -5.44 7.34 -2.54
CA VAL A 93 -4.49 6.69 -1.65
C VAL A 93 -3.10 7.24 -1.98
N HIS A 94 -2.45 7.82 -0.99
CA HIS A 94 -1.09 8.36 -1.13
C HIS A 94 -0.09 7.33 -0.65
N TYR A 95 0.85 6.94 -1.51
CA TYR A 95 1.86 5.96 -1.19
C TYR A 95 3.25 6.59 -1.10
N PHE A 96 4.03 6.09 -0.16
CA PHE A 96 5.42 6.52 0.04
C PHE A 96 6.35 5.32 -0.11
N VAL A 97 7.53 5.57 -0.66
CA VAL A 97 8.62 4.59 -0.62
C VAL A 97 9.20 4.62 0.79
N MET A 98 9.32 3.46 1.40
CA MET A 98 9.76 3.32 2.78
C MET A 98 10.88 2.30 2.90
N ARG A 99 11.65 2.42 3.96
CA ARG A 99 12.69 1.47 4.35
C ARG A 99 12.39 0.95 5.75
N ALA A 100 12.58 -0.36 5.95
CA ALA A 100 12.42 -0.94 7.28
C ALA A 100 13.64 -0.57 8.15
N THR A 101 13.37 -0.15 9.39
CA THR A 101 14.39 0.19 10.38
C THR A 101 14.39 -0.79 11.55
N GLY A 102 13.44 -1.70 11.59
CA GLY A 102 13.32 -2.70 12.64
C GLY A 102 12.00 -3.42 12.54
N GLY A 103 11.63 -4.11 13.59
CA GLY A 103 10.39 -4.86 13.66
C GLY A 103 10.50 -6.24 13.04
N ASP A 104 9.35 -6.90 12.90
CA ASP A 104 9.27 -8.27 12.44
C ASP A 104 7.91 -8.47 11.76
N LEU A 105 7.90 -9.09 10.57
CA LEU A 105 6.65 -9.36 9.86
C LEU A 105 5.68 -10.21 10.67
N ASP A 106 6.16 -11.05 11.58
CA ASP A 106 5.30 -11.86 12.44
C ASP A 106 4.45 -11.03 13.40
N ARG A 107 4.77 -9.75 13.57
CA ARG A 107 4.03 -8.83 14.44
C ARG A 107 2.93 -8.06 13.73
N HIS A 108 2.63 -8.42 12.48
CA HIS A 108 1.56 -7.76 11.74
C HIS A 108 0.22 -7.96 12.46
N ASP A 109 -0.70 -7.02 12.29
CA ASP A 109 -2.03 -7.13 12.86
C ASP A 109 -2.89 -8.15 12.06
N HIS A 110 -4.19 -8.17 12.32
CA HIS A 110 -5.10 -9.13 11.71
C HIS A 110 -5.72 -8.67 10.38
N GLU A 111 -5.35 -7.47 9.90
CA GLU A 111 -5.88 -6.97 8.62
C GLU A 111 -5.46 -7.87 7.46
N PHE A 112 -4.23 -8.36 7.49
CA PHE A 112 -3.75 -9.37 6.55
C PHE A 112 -3.65 -10.72 7.27
N ASP A 113 -3.94 -11.80 6.57
CA ASP A 113 -3.72 -13.15 7.11
C ASP A 113 -2.29 -13.63 6.83
N GLU A 114 -1.60 -13.01 5.88
CA GLU A 114 -0.21 -13.29 5.58
C GLU A 114 0.46 -12.00 5.11
N VAL A 115 1.69 -11.75 5.55
CA VAL A 115 2.51 -10.63 5.10
C VAL A 115 3.88 -11.18 4.74
N ARG A 116 4.40 -10.82 3.57
CA ARG A 116 5.71 -11.33 3.16
C ARG A 116 6.46 -10.38 2.25
N TRP A 117 7.77 -10.57 2.20
CA TRP A 117 8.62 -9.94 1.21
C TRP A 117 8.48 -10.69 -0.11
N VAL A 118 8.32 -9.95 -1.19
CA VAL A 118 8.30 -10.52 -2.53
C VAL A 118 9.24 -9.72 -3.43
N ASP A 119 9.87 -10.40 -4.39
CA ASP A 119 10.64 -9.68 -5.39
C ASP A 119 9.73 -8.72 -6.14
N ILE A 120 10.21 -7.53 -6.45
CA ILE A 120 9.40 -6.55 -7.17
C ILE A 120 8.89 -7.11 -8.49
N ALA A 121 9.71 -7.92 -9.19
CA ALA A 121 9.28 -8.57 -10.42
C ALA A 121 8.09 -9.52 -10.19
N GLU A 122 8.06 -10.23 -9.06
CA GLU A 122 6.93 -11.11 -8.71
C GLU A 122 5.71 -10.31 -8.26
N ALA A 123 5.91 -9.18 -7.58
CA ALA A 123 4.82 -8.35 -7.10
C ALA A 123 3.94 -7.87 -8.26
N ARG A 124 4.53 -7.63 -9.42
CA ARG A 124 3.82 -7.18 -10.61
C ARG A 124 2.83 -8.23 -11.14
N ASP A 125 3.02 -9.50 -10.78
CA ASP A 125 2.09 -10.57 -11.12
C ASP A 125 1.20 -10.94 -9.94
N LEU A 126 1.73 -10.80 -8.72
CA LEU A 126 1.05 -11.22 -7.49
C LEU A 126 -0.06 -10.24 -7.07
N LEU A 127 0.20 -8.93 -7.13
CA LEU A 127 -0.75 -7.94 -6.67
C LEU A 127 -2.06 -8.01 -7.45
N THR A 128 -3.16 -7.97 -6.74
CA THR A 128 -4.49 -8.18 -7.32
C THR A 128 -4.93 -7.03 -8.21
N PHE A 129 -4.61 -5.78 -7.80
CA PHE A 129 -5.16 -4.60 -8.47
C PHE A 129 -4.18 -4.01 -9.46
N GLU A 130 -4.68 -3.72 -10.66
CA GLU A 130 -3.86 -3.18 -11.75
C GLU A 130 -3.23 -1.84 -11.37
N SER A 131 -3.94 -0.99 -10.63
CA SER A 131 -3.43 0.31 -10.20
C SER A 131 -2.21 0.16 -9.30
N GLU A 132 -2.22 -0.83 -8.42
CA GLU A 132 -1.06 -1.11 -7.55
C GLU A 132 0.09 -1.70 -8.35
N ARG A 133 -0.20 -2.61 -9.29
CA ARG A 133 0.83 -3.16 -10.17
C ARG A 133 1.52 -2.06 -10.98
N ALA A 134 0.73 -1.11 -11.49
CA ALA A 134 1.27 0.02 -12.24
C ALA A 134 2.16 0.92 -11.36
N LEU A 135 1.73 1.17 -10.12
CA LEU A 135 2.52 1.95 -9.17
C LEU A 135 3.84 1.26 -8.85
N VAL A 136 3.82 -0.04 -8.63
CA VAL A 136 5.02 -0.83 -8.36
C VAL A 136 5.96 -0.79 -9.58
N ALA A 137 5.42 -0.89 -10.78
CA ALA A 137 6.23 -0.82 -12.00
C ALA A 137 6.95 0.53 -12.13
N ARG A 138 6.24 1.63 -11.84
CA ARG A 138 6.85 2.97 -11.86
C ARG A 138 7.94 3.12 -10.79
N THR A 139 7.68 2.58 -9.60
CA THR A 139 8.65 2.62 -8.50
C THR A 139 9.89 1.80 -8.87
N ALA A 140 9.71 0.61 -9.44
CA ALA A 140 10.82 -0.23 -9.89
C ALA A 140 11.70 0.48 -10.91
N ALA A 141 11.07 1.16 -11.88
CA ALA A 141 11.81 1.93 -12.89
C ALA A 141 12.63 3.06 -12.25
N SER A 142 12.08 3.71 -11.22
CA SER A 142 12.79 4.75 -10.48
C SER A 142 14.00 4.21 -9.73
N LEU A 143 13.90 2.99 -9.19
CA LEU A 143 15.01 2.36 -8.46
C LEU A 143 16.15 1.95 -9.40
N GLU A 144 15.83 1.64 -10.65
CA GLU A 144 16.81 1.25 -11.68
C GLU A 144 17.46 2.44 -12.36
N ALA A 145 16.90 3.65 -12.21
CA ALA A 145 17.43 4.83 -12.85
C ALA A 145 18.83 5.15 -12.31
N PRO A 146 19.80 5.44 -13.19
CA PRO A 146 21.13 5.84 -12.71
C PRO A 146 21.03 7.18 -11.97
N GLU A 147 21.83 7.31 -10.92
CA GLU A 147 21.92 8.57 -10.21
C GLU A 147 22.55 9.65 -11.12
N PRO A 148 22.01 10.89 -11.06
CA PRO A 148 22.54 11.98 -11.85
C PRO A 148 23.96 12.40 -11.43
#